data_3da02cb84d72e090714ffa11ddb87164
#
_entry.id   3da02cb84d72e090714ffa11ddb87164
#
_cell.length_a   1.000
_cell.length_b   1.000
_cell.length_c   1.000
_cell.angle_alpha   90.00
_cell.angle_beta   90.00
_cell.angle_gamma   90.00
#
_symmetry.space_group_name_H-M   'P 1'
#
loop_
_entity.id
_entity.type
_entity.pdbx_description
1 polymer ?
#
loop_
_entity_poly.entity_id
_entity_poly.type
_entity_poly.pdbx_seq_one_letter_code
_entity_poly.pdbx_strand_id
1 'polypeptide(L)'
;MKKSCVVIGSGFSSLSAACYLAKNGWNVSIFEKNESVGGRASQFVKDGFTFDMGPSWYWMPDIFDKFFADFNKQTSDYYQLDKLSPAYKIFFSDDVITIGDSMSKICDEFERIEPGSSKALKKFIDKAQENYDIAINKVVLRPGLSPLELVTKETILKIDQFFKTISSQVRKSFKNPKLVSTLEFPVLFLGAKPSNTPSFYN
;
A
#
# COMPACT_ATOMS: atom_id res chain seq x y z
N MET A 1 -31.39 4.53 25.45
CA MET A 1 -31.24 5.47 24.30
C MET A 1 -30.11 4.90 23.40
N LYS A 2 -30.31 4.87 22.09
CA LYS A 2 -29.22 4.56 21.18
C LYS A 2 -28.18 5.66 21.25
N LYS A 3 -26.91 5.31 21.31
CA LYS A 3 -25.80 6.27 21.22
C LYS A 3 -25.79 6.92 19.85
N SER A 4 -25.49 8.19 19.75
CA SER A 4 -25.41 8.95 18.50
C SER A 4 -23.99 9.48 18.27
N CYS A 5 -23.56 9.53 17.03
CA CYS A 5 -22.26 10.04 16.61
C CYS A 5 -22.41 10.90 15.36
N VAL A 6 -21.69 12.00 15.33
CA VAL A 6 -21.54 12.86 14.14
C VAL A 6 -20.13 12.68 13.60
N VAL A 7 -20.02 12.38 12.31
CA VAL A 7 -18.76 12.24 11.58
C VAL A 7 -18.65 13.41 10.60
N ILE A 8 -17.55 14.15 10.67
CA ILE A 8 -17.31 15.29 9.81
C ILE A 8 -16.32 14.87 8.71
N GLY A 9 -16.79 14.96 7.46
CA GLY A 9 -16.09 14.50 6.27
C GLY A 9 -16.43 13.06 5.90
N SER A 10 -16.30 12.73 4.62
CA SER A 10 -16.62 11.41 4.04
C SER A 10 -15.44 10.79 3.31
N GLY A 11 -14.21 10.99 3.79
CA GLY A 11 -13.04 10.24 3.33
C GLY A 11 -13.06 8.78 3.81
N PHE A 12 -12.18 7.94 3.33
CA PHE A 12 -12.13 6.49 3.65
C PHE A 12 -12.13 6.21 5.14
N SER A 13 -11.33 6.93 5.93
CA SER A 13 -11.28 6.76 7.40
C SER A 13 -12.61 7.04 8.05
N SER A 14 -13.29 8.13 7.63
CA SER A 14 -14.58 8.53 8.15
C SER A 14 -15.68 7.56 7.80
N LEU A 15 -15.70 7.11 6.53
CA LEU A 15 -16.68 6.11 6.04
C LEU A 15 -16.49 4.78 6.77
N SER A 16 -15.26 4.32 6.91
CA SER A 16 -14.95 3.08 7.63
C SER A 16 -15.39 3.18 9.11
N ALA A 17 -15.00 4.25 9.80
CA ALA A 17 -15.42 4.47 11.20
C ALA A 17 -16.94 4.51 11.35
N ALA A 18 -17.63 5.20 10.45
CA ALA A 18 -19.09 5.29 10.46
C ALA A 18 -19.74 3.90 10.27
N CYS A 19 -19.22 3.07 9.36
CA CYS A 19 -19.71 1.72 9.16
C CYS A 19 -19.56 0.85 10.43
N TYR A 20 -18.39 0.87 11.08
CA TYR A 20 -18.17 0.11 12.32
C TYR A 20 -19.03 0.64 13.49
N LEU A 21 -19.23 1.94 13.61
CA LEU A 21 -20.12 2.53 14.61
C LEU A 21 -21.57 2.10 14.38
N ALA A 22 -22.05 2.19 13.14
CA ALA A 22 -23.40 1.75 12.78
C ALA A 22 -23.61 0.24 13.03
N LYS A 23 -22.62 -0.59 12.67
CA LYS A 23 -22.64 -2.03 12.97
C LYS A 23 -22.78 -2.30 14.47
N ASN A 24 -22.19 -1.45 15.31
CA ASN A 24 -22.29 -1.55 16.77
C ASN A 24 -23.52 -0.83 17.35
N GLY A 25 -24.51 -0.52 16.52
CA GLY A 25 -25.82 -0.02 16.94
C GLY A 25 -25.89 1.48 17.24
N TRP A 26 -24.87 2.25 16.84
CA TRP A 26 -24.88 3.70 16.95
C TRP A 26 -25.73 4.31 15.84
N ASN A 27 -26.38 5.44 16.15
CA ASN A 27 -26.99 6.29 15.15
C ASN A 27 -25.92 7.25 14.62
N VAL A 28 -25.52 7.10 13.35
CA VAL A 28 -24.40 7.85 12.78
C VAL A 28 -24.89 8.80 11.71
N SER A 29 -24.51 10.08 11.84
CA SER A 29 -24.72 11.11 10.83
C SER A 29 -23.39 11.56 10.25
N ILE A 30 -23.26 11.59 8.92
CA ILE A 30 -22.05 12.04 8.23
C ILE A 30 -22.36 13.38 7.55
N PHE A 31 -21.49 14.36 7.75
CA PHE A 31 -21.56 15.66 7.10
C PHE A 31 -20.34 15.84 6.19
N GLU A 32 -20.59 16.03 4.91
CA GLU A 32 -19.58 16.28 3.88
C GLU A 32 -19.79 17.67 3.28
N LYS A 33 -18.71 18.43 3.11
CA LYS A 33 -18.76 19.78 2.54
C LYS A 33 -18.80 19.81 1.01
N ASN A 34 -18.31 18.73 0.38
CA ASN A 34 -18.27 18.60 -1.07
C ASN A 34 -19.51 17.86 -1.59
N GLU A 35 -19.79 17.99 -2.87
CA GLU A 35 -20.90 17.30 -3.51
C GLU A 35 -20.71 15.78 -3.62
N SER A 36 -19.45 15.29 -3.57
CA SER A 36 -19.10 13.89 -3.65
C SER A 36 -18.41 13.37 -2.40
N VAL A 37 -18.60 12.09 -2.10
CA VAL A 37 -17.92 11.36 -1.03
C VAL A 37 -16.55 10.85 -1.52
N GLY A 38 -15.71 10.35 -0.59
CA GLY A 38 -14.41 9.72 -0.90
C GLY A 38 -13.21 10.55 -0.51
N GLY A 39 -13.37 11.86 -0.29
CA GLY A 39 -12.27 12.74 0.11
C GLY A 39 -11.19 12.84 -0.97
N ARG A 40 -9.96 12.42 -0.67
CA ARG A 40 -8.85 12.43 -1.63
C ARG A 40 -8.95 11.33 -2.71
N ALA A 41 -9.75 10.30 -2.50
CA ALA A 41 -10.05 9.28 -3.49
C ALA A 41 -11.36 9.66 -4.19
N SER A 42 -11.28 10.65 -5.07
CA SER A 42 -12.42 11.21 -5.80
C SER A 42 -12.19 11.11 -7.31
N GLN A 43 -13.24 11.33 -8.07
CA GLN A 43 -13.22 11.33 -9.52
C GLN A 43 -13.80 12.64 -10.05
N PHE A 44 -13.39 13.06 -11.24
CA PHE A 44 -14.08 14.06 -12.01
C PHE A 44 -14.33 13.57 -13.44
N VAL A 45 -15.41 14.04 -14.03
CA VAL A 45 -15.76 13.72 -15.42
C VAL A 45 -15.63 15.00 -16.26
N LYS A 46 -14.91 14.92 -17.37
CA LYS A 46 -14.76 16.02 -18.31
C LYS A 46 -14.76 15.48 -19.74
N ASP A 47 -15.58 16.07 -20.61
CA ASP A 47 -15.66 15.74 -22.03
C ASP A 47 -15.88 14.23 -22.30
N GLY A 48 -16.65 13.55 -21.45
CA GLY A 48 -16.93 12.11 -21.54
C GLY A 48 -15.84 11.20 -20.97
N PHE A 49 -14.73 11.76 -20.46
CA PHE A 49 -13.66 11.01 -19.79
C PHE A 49 -13.78 11.09 -18.29
N THR A 50 -13.54 9.96 -17.61
CA THR A 50 -13.48 9.89 -16.14
C THR A 50 -12.02 9.85 -15.70
N PHE A 51 -11.68 10.74 -14.76
CA PHE A 51 -10.34 10.85 -14.20
C PHE A 51 -10.38 10.59 -12.70
N ASP A 52 -9.54 9.65 -12.24
CA ASP A 52 -9.30 9.46 -10.81
C ASP A 52 -8.40 10.58 -10.28
N MET A 53 -8.85 11.21 -9.20
CA MET A 53 -8.07 12.22 -8.48
C MET A 53 -7.46 11.60 -7.23
N GLY A 54 -6.13 11.50 -7.18
CA GLY A 54 -5.41 10.91 -6.06
C GLY A 54 -4.88 9.51 -6.39
N PRO A 55 -5.13 8.49 -5.55
CA PRO A 55 -4.59 7.14 -5.79
C PRO A 55 -5.16 6.56 -7.09
N SER A 56 -4.27 6.22 -8.03
CA SER A 56 -4.61 5.54 -9.28
C SER A 56 -4.29 4.04 -9.27
N TRP A 57 -3.66 3.56 -8.20
CA TRP A 57 -3.34 2.15 -7.99
C TRP A 57 -4.15 1.60 -6.83
N TYR A 58 -4.69 0.41 -7.00
CA TYR A 58 -5.41 -0.30 -5.95
C TYR A 58 -4.42 -1.07 -5.07
N TRP A 59 -4.03 -0.44 -3.97
CA TRP A 59 -3.09 -1.01 -3.00
C TRP A 59 -3.79 -1.81 -1.94
N MET A 60 -3.13 -2.87 -1.44
CA MET A 60 -3.54 -3.64 -0.26
C MET A 60 -4.98 -4.17 -0.38
N PRO A 61 -5.29 -4.97 -1.42
CA PRO A 61 -6.64 -5.50 -1.62
C PRO A 61 -7.16 -6.31 -0.43
N ASP A 62 -6.27 -7.00 0.29
CA ASP A 62 -6.55 -7.77 1.49
C ASP A 62 -7.17 -6.92 2.62
N ILE A 63 -6.80 -5.65 2.74
CA ILE A 63 -7.40 -4.73 3.73
C ILE A 63 -8.86 -4.41 3.37
N PHE A 64 -9.16 -4.23 2.08
CA PHE A 64 -10.54 -4.03 1.62
C PHE A 64 -11.36 -5.31 1.78
N ASP A 65 -10.79 -6.46 1.41
CA ASP A 65 -11.46 -7.76 1.59
C ASP A 65 -11.79 -8.00 3.06
N LYS A 66 -10.87 -7.70 3.98
CA LYS A 66 -11.11 -7.77 5.41
C LYS A 66 -12.23 -6.82 5.85
N PHE A 67 -12.21 -5.57 5.36
CA PHE A 67 -13.28 -4.61 5.69
C PHE A 67 -14.65 -5.14 5.27
N PHE A 68 -14.81 -5.59 4.03
CA PHE A 68 -16.10 -6.12 3.56
C PHE A 68 -16.50 -7.42 4.29
N ALA A 69 -15.54 -8.30 4.57
CA ALA A 69 -15.78 -9.52 5.34
C ALA A 69 -16.32 -9.25 6.76
N ASP A 70 -15.84 -8.18 7.41
CA ASP A 70 -16.34 -7.75 8.71
C ASP A 70 -17.83 -7.37 8.68
N PHE A 71 -18.38 -7.08 7.50
CA PHE A 71 -19.82 -6.82 7.27
C PHE A 71 -20.56 -7.98 6.61
N ASN A 72 -19.97 -9.18 6.55
CA ASN A 72 -20.50 -10.35 5.84
C ASN A 72 -20.73 -10.07 4.35
N LYS A 73 -19.81 -9.34 3.73
CA LYS A 73 -19.80 -8.96 2.32
C LYS A 73 -18.48 -9.38 1.68
N GLN A 74 -18.46 -9.38 0.36
CA GLN A 74 -17.25 -9.56 -0.44
C GLN A 74 -16.99 -8.28 -1.24
N THR A 75 -15.72 -7.99 -1.53
CA THR A 75 -15.32 -6.88 -2.39
C THR A 75 -16.01 -6.93 -3.75
N SER A 76 -16.15 -8.14 -4.30
CA SER A 76 -16.84 -8.40 -5.58
C SER A 76 -18.34 -8.10 -5.58
N ASP A 77 -18.98 -7.92 -4.43
CA ASP A 77 -20.38 -7.49 -4.34
C ASP A 77 -20.54 -6.01 -4.77
N TYR A 78 -19.45 -5.24 -4.83
CA TYR A 78 -19.46 -3.80 -5.05
C TYR A 78 -18.71 -3.38 -6.31
N TYR A 79 -17.58 -4.04 -6.63
CA TYR A 79 -16.77 -3.76 -7.81
C TYR A 79 -15.91 -4.96 -8.18
N GLN A 80 -15.48 -4.99 -9.43
CA GLN A 80 -14.55 -5.99 -9.93
C GLN A 80 -13.16 -5.41 -10.07
N LEU A 81 -12.13 -6.23 -9.82
CA LEU A 81 -10.74 -5.89 -10.02
C LEU A 81 -10.17 -6.72 -11.16
N ASP A 82 -9.61 -6.04 -12.15
CA ASP A 82 -8.91 -6.67 -13.26
C ASP A 82 -7.40 -6.60 -13.02
N LYS A 83 -6.76 -7.78 -12.97
CA LYS A 83 -5.31 -7.85 -12.85
C LYS A 83 -4.65 -7.48 -14.16
N LEU A 84 -3.89 -6.39 -14.16
CA LEU A 84 -3.18 -5.93 -15.34
C LEU A 84 -2.02 -6.87 -15.74
N SER A 85 -1.86 -7.09 -17.03
CA SER A 85 -0.75 -7.85 -17.62
C SER A 85 -0.24 -7.14 -18.88
N PRO A 86 0.96 -6.56 -18.87
CA PRO A 86 1.87 -6.38 -17.73
C PRO A 86 1.28 -5.45 -16.67
N ALA A 87 1.78 -5.54 -15.43
CA ALA A 87 1.34 -4.69 -14.34
C ALA A 87 1.65 -3.20 -14.64
N TYR A 88 2.87 -2.91 -15.07
CA TYR A 88 3.30 -1.59 -15.55
C TYR A 88 4.64 -1.66 -16.28
N LYS A 89 5.03 -0.55 -16.92
CA LYS A 89 6.33 -0.38 -17.57
C LYS A 89 7.04 0.84 -17.03
N ILE A 90 8.36 0.74 -16.93
CA ILE A 90 9.25 1.85 -16.55
C ILE A 90 10.12 2.18 -17.73
N PHE A 91 10.02 3.40 -18.22
CA PHE A 91 10.77 3.89 -19.37
C PHE A 91 12.04 4.59 -18.91
N PHE A 92 13.19 4.06 -19.33
CA PHE A 92 14.49 4.72 -19.24
C PHE A 92 14.87 5.28 -20.59
N SER A 93 15.90 6.10 -20.67
CA SER A 93 16.36 6.70 -21.93
C SER A 93 16.85 5.65 -22.95
N ASP A 94 17.32 4.50 -22.48
CA ASP A 94 17.99 3.46 -23.27
C ASP A 94 17.36 2.06 -23.11
N ASP A 95 16.30 1.93 -22.29
CA ASP A 95 15.66 0.63 -22.02
C ASP A 95 14.23 0.82 -21.49
N VAL A 96 13.44 -0.25 -21.54
CA VAL A 96 12.11 -0.33 -20.94
C VAL A 96 12.05 -1.57 -20.06
N ILE A 97 11.81 -1.37 -18.78
CA ILE A 97 11.58 -2.46 -17.82
C ILE A 97 10.09 -2.77 -17.79
N THR A 98 9.74 -4.02 -18.03
CA THR A 98 8.37 -4.50 -17.99
C THR A 98 8.14 -5.31 -16.71
N ILE A 99 7.30 -4.79 -15.82
CA ILE A 99 6.90 -5.51 -14.62
C ILE A 99 5.71 -6.41 -14.95
N GLY A 100 5.95 -7.70 -14.96
CA GLY A 100 4.96 -8.71 -15.28
C GLY A 100 3.92 -8.91 -14.16
N ASP A 101 2.92 -9.73 -14.46
CA ASP A 101 1.82 -10.09 -13.57
C ASP A 101 2.14 -11.27 -12.64
N SER A 102 3.35 -11.82 -12.72
CA SER A 102 3.80 -12.94 -11.89
C SER A 102 5.25 -12.78 -11.49
N MET A 103 5.60 -13.38 -10.33
CA MET A 103 6.97 -13.35 -9.83
C MET A 103 7.97 -13.97 -10.83
N SER A 104 7.58 -14.98 -11.60
CA SER A 104 8.44 -15.56 -12.63
C SER A 104 8.82 -14.52 -13.67
N LYS A 105 7.83 -13.86 -14.28
CA LYS A 105 8.06 -12.83 -15.31
C LYS A 105 8.90 -11.66 -14.78
N ILE A 106 8.69 -11.27 -13.52
CA ILE A 106 9.49 -10.20 -12.89
C ILE A 106 10.95 -10.68 -12.69
N CYS A 107 11.14 -11.92 -12.23
CA CYS A 107 12.47 -12.50 -12.08
C CYS A 107 13.21 -12.59 -13.41
N ASP A 108 12.54 -13.01 -14.48
CA ASP A 108 13.12 -13.11 -15.83
C ASP A 108 13.57 -11.73 -16.34
N GLU A 109 12.76 -10.70 -16.09
CA GLU A 109 13.12 -9.33 -16.47
C GLU A 109 14.29 -8.78 -15.66
N PHE A 110 14.33 -9.05 -14.35
CA PHE A 110 15.46 -8.68 -13.50
C PHE A 110 16.76 -9.39 -13.93
N GLU A 111 16.67 -10.70 -14.22
CA GLU A 111 17.80 -11.50 -14.68
C GLU A 111 18.34 -11.01 -16.04
N ARG A 112 17.46 -10.52 -16.94
CA ARG A 112 17.83 -9.89 -18.22
C ARG A 112 18.73 -8.67 -18.01
N ILE A 113 18.44 -7.88 -16.98
CA ILE A 113 19.12 -6.60 -16.71
C ILE A 113 20.41 -6.82 -15.90
N GLU A 114 20.36 -7.70 -14.90
CA GLU A 114 21.49 -8.01 -14.03
C GLU A 114 21.49 -9.51 -13.72
N PRO A 115 22.39 -10.29 -14.32
CA PRO A 115 22.52 -11.73 -14.07
C PRO A 115 22.68 -12.04 -12.58
N GLY A 116 21.90 -13.00 -12.07
CA GLY A 116 21.88 -13.39 -10.66
C GLY A 116 20.95 -12.56 -9.76
N SER A 117 20.30 -11.53 -10.31
CA SER A 117 19.41 -10.65 -9.54
C SER A 117 18.08 -11.30 -9.17
N SER A 118 17.62 -12.32 -9.86
CA SER A 118 16.36 -13.02 -9.57
C SER A 118 16.35 -13.63 -8.17
N LYS A 119 17.46 -14.22 -7.73
CA LYS A 119 17.60 -14.74 -6.36
C LYS A 119 17.58 -13.64 -5.31
N ALA A 120 18.24 -12.52 -5.59
CA ALA A 120 18.26 -11.36 -4.72
C ALA A 120 16.85 -10.74 -4.60
N LEU A 121 16.12 -10.67 -5.72
CA LEU A 121 14.74 -10.16 -5.75
C LEU A 121 13.81 -11.01 -4.89
N LYS A 122 13.83 -12.33 -5.05
CA LYS A 122 13.00 -13.23 -4.21
C LYS A 122 13.25 -12.99 -2.73
N LYS A 123 14.52 -12.97 -2.30
CA LYS A 123 14.88 -12.69 -0.91
C LYS A 123 14.44 -11.30 -0.44
N PHE A 124 14.49 -10.31 -1.32
CA PHE A 124 14.05 -8.95 -1.03
C PHE A 124 12.53 -8.91 -0.80
N ILE A 125 11.74 -9.54 -1.67
CA ILE A 125 10.29 -9.63 -1.59
C ILE A 125 9.83 -10.46 -0.38
N ASP A 126 10.48 -11.61 -0.11
CA ASP A 126 10.16 -12.42 1.07
C ASP A 126 10.31 -11.62 2.36
N LYS A 127 11.38 -10.82 2.45
CA LYS A 127 11.62 -9.94 3.60
C LYS A 127 10.58 -8.80 3.68
N ALA A 128 10.19 -8.24 2.55
CA ALA A 128 9.14 -7.23 2.49
C ALA A 128 7.78 -7.82 2.95
N GLN A 129 7.47 -9.05 2.53
CA GLN A 129 6.27 -9.77 2.98
C GLN A 129 6.26 -9.97 4.50
N GLU A 130 7.38 -10.41 5.09
CA GLU A 130 7.48 -10.54 6.54
C GLU A 130 7.24 -9.20 7.26
N ASN A 131 7.79 -8.09 6.73
CA ASN A 131 7.58 -6.77 7.31
C ASN A 131 6.11 -6.34 7.22
N TYR A 132 5.49 -6.58 6.06
CA TYR A 132 4.07 -6.31 5.83
C TYR A 132 3.19 -7.07 6.82
N ASP A 133 3.42 -8.37 6.98
CA ASP A 133 2.65 -9.22 7.90
C ASP A 133 2.75 -8.74 9.35
N ILE A 134 3.95 -8.32 9.78
CA ILE A 134 4.16 -7.74 11.11
C ILE A 134 3.43 -6.41 11.24
N ALA A 135 3.59 -5.51 10.26
CA ALA A 135 2.99 -4.19 10.28
C ALA A 135 1.45 -4.29 10.36
N ILE A 136 0.84 -5.07 9.47
CA ILE A 136 -0.63 -5.20 9.39
C ILE A 136 -1.21 -5.90 10.62
N ASN A 137 -0.61 -7.02 11.04
CA ASN A 137 -1.20 -7.83 12.10
C ASN A 137 -0.86 -7.35 13.52
N LYS A 138 0.25 -6.62 13.71
CA LYS A 138 0.76 -6.29 15.05
C LYS A 138 0.82 -4.80 15.36
N VAL A 139 0.85 -3.94 14.36
CA VAL A 139 1.14 -2.50 14.52
C VAL A 139 -0.02 -1.62 14.07
N VAL A 140 -0.44 -1.74 12.82
CA VAL A 140 -1.37 -0.79 12.17
C VAL A 140 -2.74 -0.72 12.83
N LEU A 141 -3.22 -1.82 13.41
CA LEU A 141 -4.54 -1.89 14.07
C LEU A 141 -4.52 -1.39 15.53
N ARG A 142 -3.39 -0.92 16.03
CA ARG A 142 -3.31 -0.35 17.39
C ARG A 142 -3.83 1.08 17.39
N PRO A 143 -4.33 1.57 18.54
CA PRO A 143 -4.93 2.90 18.65
C PRO A 143 -3.99 4.07 18.33
N GLY A 144 -2.68 3.88 18.39
CA GLY A 144 -1.69 4.94 18.14
C GLY A 144 -1.59 5.97 19.27
N LEU A 145 -1.89 5.57 20.49
CA LEU A 145 -1.88 6.46 21.67
C LEU A 145 -0.46 6.68 22.21
N SER A 146 0.47 5.78 21.93
CA SER A 146 1.83 5.87 22.42
C SER A 146 2.83 5.26 21.41
N PRO A 147 4.03 5.85 21.23
CA PRO A 147 5.11 5.23 20.47
C PRO A 147 5.51 3.83 20.99
N LEU A 148 5.24 3.52 22.26
CA LEU A 148 5.50 2.20 22.83
C LEU A 148 4.65 1.09 22.21
N GLU A 149 3.54 1.44 21.55
CA GLU A 149 2.72 0.47 20.79
C GLU A 149 3.48 -0.13 19.61
N LEU A 150 4.54 0.54 19.11
CA LEU A 150 5.43 0.02 18.08
C LEU A 150 6.41 -1.02 18.63
N VAL A 151 6.54 -1.12 19.95
CA VAL A 151 7.49 -2.05 20.59
C VAL A 151 6.80 -3.40 20.77
N THR A 152 7.12 -4.35 19.91
CA THR A 152 6.70 -5.76 19.98
C THR A 152 7.93 -6.64 19.91
N LYS A 153 7.80 -7.94 20.21
CA LYS A 153 8.90 -8.90 20.04
C LYS A 153 9.44 -8.89 18.61
N GLU A 154 8.52 -8.83 17.66
CA GLU A 154 8.81 -8.85 16.22
C GLU A 154 9.54 -7.57 15.78
N THR A 155 9.07 -6.39 16.22
CA THR A 155 9.74 -5.12 15.87
C THR A 155 11.08 -4.96 16.53
N ILE A 156 11.28 -5.48 17.76
CA ILE A 156 12.58 -5.51 18.43
C ILE A 156 13.57 -6.38 17.65
N LEU A 157 13.16 -7.56 17.18
CA LEU A 157 14.02 -8.45 16.38
C LEU A 157 14.41 -7.84 15.02
N LYS A 158 13.66 -6.86 14.56
CA LYS A 158 13.91 -6.14 13.30
C LYS A 158 14.37 -4.69 13.53
N ILE A 159 14.84 -4.36 14.73
CA ILE A 159 15.20 -2.99 15.12
C ILE A 159 16.27 -2.38 14.20
N ASP A 160 17.15 -3.19 13.66
CA ASP A 160 18.18 -2.77 12.70
C ASP A 160 17.59 -2.18 11.42
N GLN A 161 16.36 -2.58 11.05
CA GLN A 161 15.68 -2.09 9.85
C GLN A 161 15.10 -0.69 10.04
N PHE A 162 14.93 -0.23 11.27
CA PHE A 162 14.53 1.15 11.56
C PHE A 162 15.69 2.14 11.42
N PHE A 163 16.93 1.66 11.52
CA PHE A 163 18.15 2.45 11.36
C PHE A 163 18.81 2.31 9.98
N LYS A 164 18.43 1.32 9.20
CA LYS A 164 18.85 1.16 7.80
C LYS A 164 17.82 1.79 6.88
N THR A 165 18.26 2.29 5.74
CA THR A 165 17.37 2.87 4.75
C THR A 165 17.01 1.88 3.64
N ILE A 166 15.90 2.08 2.97
CA ILE A 166 15.50 1.31 1.78
C ILE A 166 16.63 1.35 0.74
N SER A 167 17.16 2.55 0.44
CA SER A 167 18.27 2.72 -0.50
C SER A 167 19.49 1.89 -0.11
N SER A 168 19.87 1.88 1.16
CA SER A 168 21.03 1.08 1.61
C SER A 168 20.83 -0.42 1.43
N GLN A 169 19.63 -0.93 1.63
CA GLN A 169 19.29 -2.33 1.43
C GLN A 169 19.25 -2.73 -0.05
N VAL A 170 18.59 -1.91 -0.88
CA VAL A 170 18.49 -2.15 -2.33
C VAL A 170 19.89 -2.18 -2.94
N ARG A 171 20.72 -1.15 -2.70
CA ARG A 171 22.07 -1.03 -3.26
C ARG A 171 23.07 -2.07 -2.76
N LYS A 172 22.77 -2.71 -1.64
CA LYS A 172 23.56 -3.87 -1.17
C LYS A 172 23.33 -5.10 -2.05
N SER A 173 22.11 -5.28 -2.56
CA SER A 173 21.69 -6.48 -3.28
C SER A 173 21.71 -6.30 -4.79
N PHE A 174 21.52 -5.09 -5.30
CA PHE A 174 21.42 -4.77 -6.72
C PHE A 174 22.46 -3.71 -7.10
N LYS A 175 23.12 -3.88 -8.23
CA LYS A 175 24.19 -2.98 -8.71
C LYS A 175 23.77 -2.17 -9.91
N ASN A 176 22.88 -2.72 -10.75
CA ASN A 176 22.38 -2.01 -11.91
C ASN A 176 21.47 -0.83 -11.47
N PRO A 177 21.77 0.42 -11.90
CA PRO A 177 21.02 1.60 -11.47
C PRO A 177 19.53 1.56 -11.87
N LYS A 178 19.17 0.87 -12.96
CA LYS A 178 17.78 0.71 -13.38
C LYS A 178 17.00 -0.17 -12.39
N LEU A 179 17.57 -1.29 -11.93
CA LEU A 179 16.96 -2.14 -10.91
C LEU A 179 16.86 -1.42 -9.56
N VAL A 180 17.92 -0.67 -9.20
CA VAL A 180 17.89 0.17 -7.99
C VAL A 180 16.75 1.17 -8.07
N SER A 181 16.63 1.91 -9.16
CA SER A 181 15.54 2.88 -9.35
C SER A 181 14.16 2.23 -9.32
N THR A 182 14.02 1.07 -9.94
CA THR A 182 12.77 0.29 -9.94
C THR A 182 12.32 -0.09 -8.54
N LEU A 183 13.25 -0.52 -7.68
CA LEU A 183 12.94 -0.93 -6.30
C LEU A 183 12.84 0.24 -5.32
N GLU A 184 13.48 1.36 -5.60
CA GLU A 184 13.37 2.59 -4.81
C GLU A 184 12.11 3.41 -5.16
N PHE A 185 11.57 3.25 -6.36
CA PHE A 185 10.42 4.01 -6.87
C PHE A 185 9.17 4.00 -5.95
N PRO A 186 8.76 2.86 -5.33
CA PRO A 186 7.56 2.85 -4.49
C PRO A 186 7.60 3.82 -3.30
N VAL A 187 8.79 4.22 -2.85
CA VAL A 187 8.94 5.20 -1.76
C VAL A 187 8.37 6.58 -2.12
N LEU A 188 8.23 6.87 -3.43
CA LEU A 188 7.60 8.11 -3.91
C LEU A 188 6.18 8.29 -3.36
N PHE A 189 5.42 7.20 -3.21
CA PHE A 189 4.05 7.24 -2.68
C PHE A 189 3.97 7.67 -1.22
N LEU A 190 5.06 7.51 -0.47
CA LEU A 190 5.18 8.03 0.90
C LEU A 190 5.54 9.53 0.93
N GLY A 191 5.81 10.15 -0.22
CA GLY A 191 6.33 11.52 -0.29
C GLY A 191 7.73 11.66 0.29
N ALA A 192 8.52 10.59 0.30
CA ALA A 192 9.82 10.51 0.95
C ALA A 192 10.94 10.11 -0.03
N LYS A 193 12.20 10.28 0.40
CA LYS A 193 13.37 9.79 -0.33
C LYS A 193 13.76 8.40 0.18
N PRO A 194 14.13 7.44 -0.70
CA PRO A 194 14.58 6.11 -0.30
C PRO A 194 15.78 6.11 0.65
N SER A 195 16.65 7.13 0.54
CA SER A 195 17.79 7.34 1.43
C SER A 195 17.42 7.78 2.84
N ASN A 196 16.19 8.25 3.06
CA ASN A 196 15.71 8.77 4.35
C ASN A 196 14.58 7.90 4.93
N THR A 197 14.15 6.89 4.19
CA THR A 197 13.04 6.00 4.61
C THR A 197 13.63 4.73 5.25
N PRO A 198 13.22 4.40 6.48
CA PRO A 198 13.64 3.16 7.13
C PRO A 198 13.31 1.93 6.30
N SER A 199 14.19 0.95 6.30
CA SER A 199 14.04 -0.25 5.48
C SER A 199 12.95 -1.22 6.00
N PHE A 200 12.37 -0.93 7.15
CA PHE A 200 11.17 -1.63 7.64
C PHE A 200 9.93 -1.33 6.79
N TYR A 201 9.90 -0.17 6.11
CA TYR A 201 8.82 0.21 5.17
C TYR A 201 8.95 -0.43 3.79
N ASN A 202 9.87 -1.34 3.63
CA ASN A 202 10.07 -2.07 2.39
C ASN A 202 9.04 -3.17 2.24
#